data_061ca1e73d33f2c1aaa1d4c0585fc14d
#
_entry.id   061ca1e73d33f2c1aaa1d4c0585fc14d
#
_cell.length_a   1.000
_cell.length_b   1.000
_cell.length_c   1.000
_cell.angle_alpha   90.00
_cell.angle_beta   90.00
_cell.angle_gamma   90.00
#
_symmetry.space_group_name_H-M   'P 1'
#
loop_
_entity.id
_entity.type
_entity.pdbx_description
1 polymer ?
#
loop_
_entity_poly.entity_id
_entity_poly.type
_entity_poly.pdbx_seq_one_letter_code
_entity_poly.pdbx_strand_id
1 'polypeptide(L)'
;RPPQPQPRRTHPLLEQLAGWYPHLFGAQFLPLKRGIFHDLMAAHGEAIDKDALKLALAIHTRSTRYLNAVAQGMKRHDLQGQAVEDMAPEHVHHALLEVFRRRKPRDGEDLTATLRRRIAQAFEASGLTREAYDALVRGRDDKANALLDEAFAEVAERDAKAEALARAFEASGATPEQFADMYGMDRRAVTQSLARARRPQAKG
;
A
#
# COMPACT_ATOMS: atom_id res chain seq x y z
N ARG A 1 16.03 -2.65 -34.46
CA ARG A 1 14.57 -2.42 -34.28
C ARG A 1 14.31 -2.27 -32.78
N PRO A 2 13.68 -1.17 -32.32
CA PRO A 2 13.27 -1.05 -30.94
C PRO A 2 12.27 -2.18 -30.61
N PRO A 3 12.34 -2.76 -29.40
CA PRO A 3 11.41 -3.81 -29.00
C PRO A 3 9.99 -3.25 -29.04
N GLN A 4 9.12 -3.89 -29.80
CA GLN A 4 7.70 -3.54 -29.83
C GLN A 4 7.10 -3.80 -28.46
N PRO A 5 6.24 -2.90 -27.93
CA PRO A 5 5.52 -3.15 -26.69
C PRO A 5 4.71 -4.44 -26.86
N GLN A 6 4.94 -5.41 -25.99
CA GLN A 6 4.09 -6.61 -25.99
C GLN A 6 2.64 -6.19 -25.77
N PRO A 7 1.67 -6.72 -26.55
CA PRO A 7 0.27 -6.38 -26.38
C PRO A 7 -0.14 -6.70 -24.92
N ARG A 8 -0.72 -5.70 -24.26
CA ARG A 8 -1.28 -5.89 -22.91
C ARG A 8 -2.30 -7.02 -23.01
N ARG A 9 -2.20 -8.00 -22.09
CA ARG A 9 -3.22 -9.04 -21.99
C ARG A 9 -4.54 -8.35 -21.63
N THR A 10 -5.43 -8.28 -22.58
CA THR A 10 -6.76 -7.70 -22.44
C THR A 10 -7.81 -8.76 -22.75
N HIS A 11 -9.02 -8.54 -22.28
CA HIS A 11 -10.16 -9.39 -22.58
C HIS A 11 -11.32 -8.47 -23.02
N PRO A 12 -12.11 -8.81 -24.05
CA PRO A 12 -13.20 -7.96 -24.54
C PRO A 12 -14.21 -7.58 -23.45
N LEU A 13 -14.44 -8.48 -22.50
CA LEU A 13 -15.33 -8.23 -21.38
C LEU A 13 -14.83 -7.11 -20.45
N LEU A 14 -13.50 -6.88 -20.37
CA LEU A 14 -12.95 -5.77 -19.59
C LEU A 14 -13.31 -4.40 -20.15
N GLU A 15 -13.42 -4.25 -21.46
CA GLU A 15 -13.92 -3.01 -22.09
C GLU A 15 -15.37 -2.77 -21.74
N GLN A 16 -16.19 -3.82 -21.74
CA GLN A 16 -17.59 -3.76 -21.34
C GLN A 16 -17.75 -3.38 -19.87
N LEU A 17 -16.95 -4.01 -18.98
CA LEU A 17 -16.92 -3.67 -17.56
C LEU A 17 -16.46 -2.23 -17.33
N ALA A 18 -15.48 -1.75 -18.08
CA ALA A 18 -15.02 -0.36 -18.03
C ALA A 18 -16.12 0.64 -18.42
N GLY A 19 -16.97 0.28 -19.37
CA GLY A 19 -18.13 1.08 -19.77
C GLY A 19 -19.21 1.12 -18.69
N TRP A 20 -19.51 0.00 -18.05
CA TRP A 20 -20.51 -0.09 -16.98
C TRP A 20 -20.02 0.48 -15.64
N TYR A 21 -18.75 0.27 -15.33
CA TYR A 21 -18.13 0.63 -14.05
C TYR A 21 -16.80 1.37 -14.25
N PRO A 22 -16.82 2.61 -14.77
CA PRO A 22 -15.59 3.34 -15.10
C PRO A 22 -14.70 3.63 -13.88
N HIS A 23 -15.27 3.67 -12.68
CA HIS A 23 -14.51 3.88 -11.43
C HIS A 23 -13.80 2.63 -10.90
N LEU A 24 -14.16 1.45 -11.43
CA LEU A 24 -13.56 0.19 -11.01
C LEU A 24 -12.66 -0.42 -12.08
N PHE A 25 -13.08 -0.34 -13.35
CA PHE A 25 -12.46 -1.03 -14.48
C PHE A 25 -12.03 -0.10 -15.62
N GLY A 26 -12.35 1.18 -15.54
CA GLY A 26 -12.17 2.14 -16.62
C GLY A 26 -11.04 3.14 -16.40
N ALA A 27 -11.38 4.43 -16.35
CA ALA A 27 -10.41 5.50 -16.13
C ALA A 27 -9.69 5.37 -14.78
N GLN A 28 -10.37 4.85 -13.77
CA GLN A 28 -9.84 4.54 -12.47
C GLN A 28 -9.96 3.04 -12.18
N PHE A 29 -8.96 2.48 -11.49
CA PHE A 29 -9.00 1.13 -10.93
C PHE A 29 -9.04 1.24 -9.42
N LEU A 30 -10.08 0.69 -8.81
CA LEU A 30 -10.19 0.55 -7.36
C LEU A 30 -10.10 -0.92 -6.97
N PRO A 31 -9.54 -1.25 -5.79
CA PRO A 31 -9.59 -2.62 -5.30
C PRO A 31 -11.03 -3.12 -5.20
N LEU A 32 -11.26 -4.34 -5.68
CA LEU A 32 -12.60 -4.91 -5.80
C LEU A 32 -13.02 -5.59 -4.51
N LYS A 33 -14.30 -5.44 -4.15
CA LYS A 33 -14.94 -6.16 -3.05
C LYS A 33 -14.75 -7.68 -3.20
N ARG A 34 -14.57 -8.39 -2.09
CA ARG A 34 -14.65 -9.85 -2.09
C ARG A 34 -16.05 -10.28 -2.51
N GLY A 35 -16.13 -11.22 -3.44
CA GLY A 35 -17.39 -11.66 -4.01
C GLY A 35 -17.93 -10.76 -5.12
N ILE A 36 -17.13 -9.82 -5.65
CA ILE A 36 -17.50 -8.98 -6.79
C ILE A 36 -17.97 -9.82 -8.01
N PHE A 37 -17.41 -11.01 -8.17
CA PHE A 37 -17.83 -11.95 -9.19
C PHE A 37 -19.33 -12.26 -9.10
N HIS A 38 -19.81 -12.55 -7.90
CA HIS A 38 -21.22 -12.86 -7.66
C HIS A 38 -22.12 -11.63 -7.87
N ASP A 39 -21.64 -10.45 -7.46
CA ASP A 39 -22.36 -9.19 -7.67
C ASP A 39 -22.51 -8.88 -9.17
N LEU A 40 -21.45 -9.10 -9.95
CA LEU A 40 -21.48 -8.94 -11.41
C LEU A 40 -22.40 -9.94 -12.08
N MET A 41 -22.38 -11.20 -11.66
CA MET A 41 -23.29 -12.21 -12.18
C MET A 41 -24.75 -11.93 -11.83
N ALA A 42 -25.01 -11.40 -10.64
CA ALA A 42 -26.38 -10.98 -10.25
C ALA A 42 -26.88 -9.79 -11.07
N ALA A 43 -26.00 -8.84 -11.38
CA ALA A 43 -26.35 -7.63 -12.13
C ALA A 43 -26.44 -7.87 -13.65
N HIS A 44 -25.61 -8.75 -14.21
CA HIS A 44 -25.42 -8.90 -15.66
C HIS A 44 -25.39 -10.37 -16.13
N GLY A 45 -25.88 -11.31 -15.33
CA GLY A 45 -25.74 -12.74 -15.60
C GLY A 45 -26.32 -13.21 -16.93
N GLU A 46 -27.30 -12.48 -17.50
CA GLU A 46 -27.86 -12.76 -18.82
C GLU A 46 -26.95 -12.28 -19.96
N ALA A 47 -26.13 -11.26 -19.70
CA ALA A 47 -25.25 -10.64 -20.69
C ALA A 47 -23.80 -11.13 -20.61
N ILE A 48 -23.42 -11.83 -19.54
CA ILE A 48 -22.04 -12.24 -19.26
C ILE A 48 -21.94 -13.75 -19.11
N ASP A 49 -21.00 -14.34 -19.86
CA ASP A 49 -20.61 -15.74 -19.63
C ASP A 49 -19.78 -15.86 -18.36
N LYS A 50 -20.09 -16.84 -17.52
CA LYS A 50 -19.45 -17.09 -16.22
C LYS A 50 -17.94 -17.33 -16.33
N ASP A 51 -17.52 -18.15 -17.30
CA ASP A 51 -16.11 -18.49 -17.47
C ASP A 51 -15.32 -17.32 -18.07
N ALA A 52 -15.93 -16.57 -18.97
CA ALA A 52 -15.37 -15.33 -19.51
C ALA A 52 -15.16 -14.28 -18.40
N LEU A 53 -16.10 -14.14 -17.47
CA LEU A 53 -15.97 -13.24 -16.33
C LEU A 53 -14.83 -13.64 -15.39
N LYS A 54 -14.71 -14.93 -15.08
CA LYS A 54 -13.57 -15.43 -14.27
C LYS A 54 -12.23 -15.09 -14.91
N LEU A 55 -12.10 -15.32 -16.21
CA LEU A 55 -10.87 -15.01 -16.95
C LEU A 55 -10.60 -13.50 -16.97
N ALA A 56 -11.61 -12.69 -17.27
CA ALA A 56 -11.48 -11.23 -17.30
C ALA A 56 -11.05 -10.66 -15.95
N LEU A 57 -11.66 -11.09 -14.86
CA LEU A 57 -11.27 -10.68 -13.50
C LEU A 57 -9.85 -11.15 -13.13
N ALA A 58 -9.45 -12.36 -13.53
CA ALA A 58 -8.10 -12.85 -13.32
C ALA A 58 -7.05 -11.99 -14.05
N ILE A 59 -7.33 -11.58 -15.28
CA ILE A 59 -6.46 -10.67 -16.04
C ILE A 59 -6.41 -9.30 -15.38
N HIS A 60 -7.56 -8.75 -15.00
CA HIS A 60 -7.68 -7.43 -14.36
C HIS A 60 -6.91 -7.34 -13.05
N THR A 61 -7.12 -8.29 -12.15
CA THR A 61 -6.51 -8.30 -10.81
C THR A 61 -5.02 -8.61 -10.81
N ARG A 62 -4.49 -9.17 -11.89
CA ARG A 62 -3.05 -9.37 -12.10
C ARG A 62 -2.37 -8.22 -12.83
N SER A 63 -3.13 -7.26 -13.33
CA SER A 63 -2.57 -6.10 -14.02
C SER A 63 -1.76 -5.23 -13.09
N THR A 64 -0.69 -4.63 -13.59
CA THR A 64 0.15 -3.72 -12.81
C THR A 64 -0.66 -2.52 -12.30
N ARG A 65 -1.61 -2.04 -13.09
CA ARG A 65 -2.47 -0.93 -12.70
C ARG A 65 -3.37 -1.28 -11.52
N TYR A 66 -3.94 -2.48 -11.48
CA TYR A 66 -4.72 -2.95 -10.33
C TYR A 66 -3.84 -3.15 -9.10
N LEU A 67 -2.68 -3.79 -9.28
CA LEU A 67 -1.73 -4.00 -8.18
C LEU A 67 -1.23 -2.69 -7.59
N ASN A 68 -1.06 -1.63 -8.38
CA ASN A 68 -0.74 -0.30 -7.86
C ASN A 68 -1.84 0.24 -6.94
N ALA A 69 -3.11 0.05 -7.28
CA ALA A 69 -4.22 0.45 -6.41
C ALA A 69 -4.21 -0.31 -5.08
N VAL A 70 -3.97 -1.62 -5.11
CA VAL A 70 -3.83 -2.44 -3.89
C VAL A 70 -2.61 -2.02 -3.07
N ALA A 71 -1.47 -1.76 -3.72
CA ALA A 71 -0.22 -1.34 -3.07
C ALA A 71 -0.33 0.02 -2.36
N GLN A 72 -1.28 0.86 -2.74
CA GLN A 72 -1.58 2.12 -2.05
C GLN A 72 -2.37 1.93 -0.75
N GLY A 73 -2.82 0.72 -0.45
CA GLY A 73 -3.61 0.42 0.74
C GLY A 73 -5.06 0.91 0.66
N MET A 74 -5.58 1.13 -0.54
CA MET A 74 -6.97 1.54 -0.74
C MET A 74 -7.93 0.45 -0.28
N LYS A 75 -9.06 0.86 0.28
CA LYS A 75 -10.15 -0.05 0.64
C LYS A 75 -10.70 -0.78 -0.58
N ARG A 76 -11.35 -1.91 -0.35
CA ARG A 76 -12.11 -2.63 -1.37
C ARG A 76 -13.45 -1.95 -1.62
N HIS A 77 -13.90 -1.94 -2.87
CA HIS A 77 -15.09 -1.22 -3.31
C HIS A 77 -16.09 -2.16 -3.97
N ASP A 78 -17.38 -1.87 -3.76
CA ASP A 78 -18.48 -2.55 -4.43
C ASP A 78 -18.73 -1.98 -5.84
N LEU A 79 -19.74 -2.51 -6.54
CA LEU A 79 -20.11 -2.07 -7.90
C LEU A 79 -20.56 -0.60 -7.96
N GLN A 80 -21.04 -0.03 -6.86
CA GLN A 80 -21.43 1.37 -6.75
C GLN A 80 -20.23 2.29 -6.43
N GLY A 81 -19.02 1.72 -6.29
CA GLY A 81 -17.84 2.48 -5.93
C GLY A 81 -17.75 2.86 -4.46
N GLN A 82 -18.56 2.23 -3.60
CA GLN A 82 -18.53 2.44 -2.16
C GLN A 82 -17.42 1.59 -1.53
N ALA A 83 -16.64 2.20 -0.63
CA ALA A 83 -15.67 1.48 0.17
C ALA A 83 -16.40 0.59 1.18
N VAL A 84 -16.15 -0.72 1.15
CA VAL A 84 -16.88 -1.72 1.95
C VAL A 84 -16.03 -2.47 2.96
N GLU A 85 -14.74 -2.62 2.70
CA GLU A 85 -13.83 -3.31 3.61
C GLU A 85 -12.39 -2.83 3.46
N ASP A 86 -11.60 -3.00 4.52
CA ASP A 86 -10.17 -2.70 4.48
C ASP A 86 -9.41 -3.73 3.64
N MET A 87 -8.35 -3.27 2.99
CA MET A 87 -7.41 -4.17 2.32
C MET A 87 -6.51 -4.84 3.36
N ALA A 88 -6.40 -6.17 3.29
CA ALA A 88 -5.54 -6.92 4.17
C ALA A 88 -4.07 -6.48 4.04
N PRO A 89 -3.33 -6.29 5.15
CA PRO A 89 -1.94 -5.83 5.13
C PRO A 89 -1.03 -6.71 4.27
N GLU A 90 -1.21 -8.03 4.29
CA GLU A 90 -0.46 -8.98 3.46
C GLU A 90 -0.70 -8.78 1.97
N HIS A 91 -1.91 -8.41 1.57
CA HIS A 91 -2.20 -8.12 0.16
C HIS A 91 -1.52 -6.82 -0.30
N VAL A 92 -1.51 -5.79 0.55
CA VAL A 92 -0.80 -4.54 0.26
C VAL A 92 0.69 -4.81 0.10
N HIS A 93 1.30 -5.55 1.03
CA HIS A 93 2.71 -5.88 1.02
C HIS A 93 3.12 -6.67 -0.24
N HIS A 94 2.39 -7.74 -0.55
CA HIS A 94 2.65 -8.55 -1.73
C HIS A 94 2.46 -7.77 -3.04
N ALA A 95 1.47 -6.88 -3.11
CA ALA A 95 1.28 -6.00 -4.25
C ALA A 95 2.45 -5.03 -4.44
N LEU A 96 2.98 -4.45 -3.34
CA LEU A 96 4.19 -3.62 -3.37
C LEU A 96 5.38 -4.37 -3.97
N LEU A 97 5.67 -5.57 -3.47
CA LEU A 97 6.76 -6.38 -3.98
C LEU A 97 6.61 -6.68 -5.47
N GLU A 98 5.41 -7.05 -5.90
CA GLU A 98 5.15 -7.41 -7.29
C GLU A 98 5.25 -6.19 -8.23
N VAL A 99 4.71 -5.05 -7.83
CA VAL A 99 4.83 -3.79 -8.59
C VAL A 99 6.29 -3.40 -8.78
N PHE A 100 7.10 -3.45 -7.71
CA PHE A 100 8.51 -3.10 -7.79
C PHE A 100 9.33 -4.13 -8.58
N ARG A 101 8.98 -5.41 -8.50
CA ARG A 101 9.60 -6.46 -9.33
C ARG A 101 9.41 -6.22 -10.83
N ARG A 102 8.27 -5.67 -11.23
CA ARG A 102 7.95 -5.35 -12.63
C ARG A 102 8.53 -4.02 -13.09
N ARG A 103 8.89 -3.15 -12.17
CA ARG A 103 9.35 -1.81 -12.47
C ARG A 103 10.80 -1.81 -12.95
N LYS A 104 11.08 -1.06 -14.00
CA LYS A 104 12.45 -0.75 -14.42
C LYS A 104 12.90 0.54 -13.74
N PRO A 105 14.13 0.58 -13.17
CA PRO A 105 14.64 1.81 -12.58
C PRO A 105 14.81 2.89 -13.66
N ARG A 106 14.56 4.13 -13.30
CA ARG A 106 14.91 5.30 -14.10
C ARG A 106 16.35 5.70 -13.74
N ASP A 107 16.98 6.48 -14.62
CA ASP A 107 18.34 6.96 -14.37
C ASP A 107 18.46 7.66 -12.99
N GLY A 108 19.40 7.22 -12.18
CA GLY A 108 19.62 7.74 -10.83
C GLY A 108 18.60 7.30 -9.77
N GLU A 109 17.64 6.44 -10.11
CA GLU A 109 16.64 5.94 -9.15
C GLU A 109 17.15 4.71 -8.39
N ASP A 110 17.12 4.80 -7.05
CA ASP A 110 17.33 3.64 -6.18
C ASP A 110 15.97 2.99 -5.85
N LEU A 111 15.59 1.98 -6.65
CA LEU A 111 14.35 1.23 -6.44
C LEU A 111 14.33 0.48 -5.12
N THR A 112 15.48 -0.03 -4.66
CA THR A 112 15.59 -0.76 -3.40
C THR A 112 15.28 0.15 -2.21
N ALA A 113 15.86 1.34 -2.17
CA ALA A 113 15.57 2.34 -1.14
C ALA A 113 14.11 2.80 -1.17
N THR A 114 13.56 2.99 -2.35
CA THR A 114 12.14 3.37 -2.52
C THR A 114 11.21 2.26 -2.03
N LEU A 115 11.48 1.01 -2.37
CA LEU A 115 10.70 -0.14 -1.90
C LEU A 115 10.76 -0.27 -0.37
N ARG A 116 11.96 -0.17 0.23
CA ARG A 116 12.11 -0.20 1.68
C ARG A 116 11.26 0.85 2.38
N ARG A 117 11.28 2.10 1.90
CA ARG A 117 10.43 3.18 2.44
C ARG A 117 8.94 2.86 2.30
N ARG A 118 8.52 2.30 1.18
CA ARG A 118 7.12 1.92 0.95
C ARG A 118 6.69 0.78 1.86
N ILE A 119 7.56 -0.20 2.11
CA ILE A 119 7.32 -1.27 3.08
C ILE A 119 7.18 -0.69 4.50
N ALA A 120 8.07 0.22 4.91
CA ALA A 120 7.98 0.88 6.20
C ALA A 120 6.64 1.65 6.36
N GLN A 121 6.21 2.38 5.34
CA GLN A 121 4.93 3.08 5.32
C GLN A 121 3.74 2.12 5.42
N ALA A 122 3.75 1.02 4.68
CA ALA A 122 2.70 0.01 4.73
C ALA A 122 2.61 -0.68 6.10
N PHE A 123 3.77 -0.99 6.70
CA PHE A 123 3.84 -1.52 8.06
C PHE A 123 3.22 -0.55 9.06
N GLU A 124 3.63 0.72 9.07
CA GLU A 124 3.08 1.74 9.97
C GLU A 124 1.57 1.95 9.75
N ALA A 125 1.12 1.99 8.50
CA ALA A 125 -0.29 2.15 8.16
C ALA A 125 -1.16 0.98 8.62
N SER A 126 -0.59 -0.23 8.73
CA SER A 126 -1.30 -1.42 9.21
C SER A 126 -1.71 -1.32 10.69
N GLY A 127 -1.00 -0.53 11.50
CA GLY A 127 -1.20 -0.46 12.95
C GLY A 127 -0.83 -1.73 13.70
N LEU A 128 -0.19 -2.70 13.05
CA LEU A 128 0.22 -3.97 13.64
C LEU A 128 1.59 -3.86 14.33
N THR A 129 1.84 -4.74 15.29
CA THR A 129 3.18 -4.95 15.82
C THR A 129 4.09 -5.55 14.77
N ARG A 130 5.42 -5.43 14.97
CA ARG A 130 6.42 -6.04 14.10
C ARG A 130 6.16 -7.55 13.94
N GLU A 131 5.93 -8.24 15.04
CA GLU A 131 5.70 -9.69 15.08
C GLU A 131 4.44 -10.09 14.31
N ALA A 132 3.34 -9.36 14.51
CA ALA A 132 2.09 -9.62 13.82
C ALA A 132 2.20 -9.36 12.30
N TYR A 133 2.82 -8.26 11.90
CA TYR A 133 3.04 -7.95 10.50
C TYR A 133 3.98 -8.96 9.84
N ASP A 134 5.09 -9.28 10.49
CA ASP A 134 6.06 -10.25 10.00
C ASP A 134 5.43 -11.63 9.75
N ALA A 135 4.60 -12.09 10.69
CA ALA A 135 3.88 -13.36 10.53
C ALA A 135 2.96 -13.42 9.31
N LEU A 136 2.41 -12.27 8.90
CA LEU A 136 1.54 -12.18 7.71
C LEU A 136 2.30 -12.11 6.39
N VAL A 137 3.49 -11.49 6.37
CA VAL A 137 4.13 -11.08 5.12
C VAL A 137 5.44 -11.79 4.81
N ARG A 138 6.16 -12.33 5.80
CA ARG A 138 7.44 -13.01 5.57
C ARG A 138 7.24 -14.23 4.67
N GLY A 139 7.99 -14.25 3.58
CA GLY A 139 7.89 -15.29 2.57
C GLY A 139 9.20 -16.07 2.37
N ARG A 140 9.35 -16.64 1.19
CA ARG A 140 10.53 -17.44 0.82
C ARG A 140 11.60 -16.62 0.07
N ASP A 141 11.32 -15.37 -0.25
CA ASP A 141 12.25 -14.49 -0.95
C ASP A 141 13.16 -13.79 0.07
N ASP A 142 14.40 -14.25 0.15
CA ASP A 142 15.39 -13.73 1.11
C ASP A 142 15.69 -12.25 0.91
N LYS A 143 15.67 -11.75 -0.33
CA LYS A 143 15.90 -10.33 -0.63
C LYS A 143 14.73 -9.47 -0.13
N ALA A 144 13.51 -9.91 -0.36
CA ALA A 144 12.31 -9.24 0.15
C ALA A 144 12.28 -9.26 1.68
N ASN A 145 12.66 -10.38 2.30
CA ASN A 145 12.74 -10.49 3.76
C ASN A 145 13.82 -9.57 4.35
N ALA A 146 14.97 -9.43 3.69
CA ALA A 146 16.01 -8.51 4.12
C ALA A 146 15.53 -7.05 4.08
N LEU A 147 14.81 -6.63 3.03
CA LEU A 147 14.21 -5.30 2.96
C LEU A 147 13.14 -5.08 4.04
N LEU A 148 12.38 -6.11 4.36
CA LEU A 148 11.41 -6.08 5.46
C LEU A 148 12.10 -5.82 6.79
N ASP A 149 13.19 -6.54 7.08
CA ASP A 149 13.97 -6.35 8.30
C ASP A 149 14.58 -4.94 8.39
N GLU A 150 15.10 -4.42 7.29
CA GLU A 150 15.60 -3.04 7.20
C GLU A 150 14.46 -2.01 7.44
N ALA A 151 13.28 -2.25 6.89
CA ALA A 151 12.13 -1.39 7.10
C ALA A 151 11.69 -1.36 8.57
N PHE A 152 11.66 -2.52 9.23
CA PHE A 152 11.39 -2.61 10.67
C PHE A 152 12.42 -1.84 11.50
N ALA A 153 13.71 -1.99 11.18
CA ALA A 153 14.77 -1.27 11.85
C ALA A 153 14.66 0.25 11.69
N GLU A 154 14.33 0.71 10.49
CA GLU A 154 14.11 2.13 10.20
C GLU A 154 12.93 2.72 11.00
N VAL A 155 11.83 1.99 11.11
CA VAL A 155 10.67 2.41 11.91
C VAL A 155 11.03 2.46 13.39
N ALA A 156 11.70 1.42 13.92
CA ALA A 156 12.15 1.36 15.31
C ALA A 156 13.11 2.52 15.67
N GLU A 157 14.02 2.85 14.78
CA GLU A 157 14.93 3.99 14.96
C GLU A 157 14.19 5.32 15.02
N ARG A 158 13.22 5.53 14.14
CA ARG A 158 12.38 6.73 14.15
C ARG A 158 11.55 6.84 15.42
N ASP A 159 11.01 5.74 15.91
CA ASP A 159 10.24 5.69 17.14
C ASP A 159 11.12 6.01 18.35
N ALA A 160 12.30 5.42 18.44
CA ALA A 160 13.25 5.68 19.52
C ALA A 160 13.69 7.15 19.56
N LYS A 161 13.98 7.74 18.41
CA LYS A 161 14.31 9.17 18.29
C LYS A 161 13.15 10.05 18.74
N ALA A 162 11.93 9.73 18.34
CA ALA A 162 10.74 10.47 18.74
C ALA A 162 10.47 10.40 20.26
N GLU A 163 10.64 9.22 20.85
CA GLU A 163 10.52 9.03 22.30
C GLU A 163 11.57 9.78 23.07
N ALA A 164 12.83 9.77 22.63
CA ALA A 164 13.90 10.51 23.26
C ALA A 164 13.65 12.03 23.21
N LEU A 165 13.22 12.53 22.08
CA LEU A 165 12.85 13.94 21.93
C LEU A 165 11.65 14.32 22.79
N ALA A 166 10.64 13.48 22.90
CA ALA A 166 9.47 13.70 23.75
C ALA A 166 9.87 13.80 25.23
N ARG A 167 10.76 12.93 25.70
CA ARG A 167 11.30 12.99 27.07
C ARG A 167 12.06 14.26 27.35
N ALA A 168 12.93 14.69 26.45
CA ALA A 168 13.66 15.94 26.57
C ALA A 168 12.71 17.16 26.55
N PHE A 169 11.69 17.12 25.70
CA PHE A 169 10.66 18.17 25.65
C PHE A 169 9.87 18.27 26.95
N GLU A 170 9.42 17.15 27.52
CA GLU A 170 8.70 17.15 28.80
C GLU A 170 9.57 17.67 29.95
N ALA A 171 10.85 17.29 29.98
CA ALA A 171 11.81 17.76 30.97
C ALA A 171 12.10 19.26 30.87
N SER A 172 11.95 19.86 29.69
CA SER A 172 12.25 21.29 29.47
C SER A 172 11.19 22.25 30.02
N GLY A 173 9.95 21.78 30.17
CA GLY A 173 8.80 22.62 30.53
C GLY A 173 8.44 23.70 29.50
N ALA A 174 9.06 23.67 28.31
CA ALA A 174 8.88 24.62 27.24
C ALA A 174 7.67 24.28 26.35
N THR A 175 7.20 25.24 25.56
CA THR A 175 6.29 24.97 24.44
C THR A 175 7.05 24.29 23.28
N PRO A 176 6.36 23.61 22.33
CA PRO A 176 7.04 23.03 21.19
C PRO A 176 7.87 24.03 20.38
N GLU A 177 7.36 25.27 20.21
CA GLU A 177 8.04 26.35 19.51
C GLU A 177 9.30 26.79 20.25
N GLN A 178 9.20 27.01 21.57
CA GLN A 178 10.33 27.38 22.41
C GLN A 178 11.40 26.29 22.42
N PHE A 179 10.98 25.02 22.51
CA PHE A 179 11.90 23.87 22.48
C PHE A 179 12.65 23.81 21.15
N ALA A 180 11.94 23.95 20.02
CA ALA A 180 12.57 23.99 18.70
C ALA A 180 13.60 25.10 18.57
N ASP A 181 13.26 26.32 19.03
CA ASP A 181 14.15 27.49 18.99
C ASP A 181 15.38 27.30 19.89
N MET A 182 15.21 26.72 21.08
CA MET A 182 16.31 26.46 22.02
C MET A 182 17.37 25.51 21.45
N TYR A 183 16.96 24.51 20.69
CA TYR A 183 17.85 23.49 20.12
C TYR A 183 18.15 23.67 18.64
N GLY A 184 17.72 24.78 18.04
CA GLY A 184 17.94 25.05 16.62
C GLY A 184 17.26 24.05 15.69
N MET A 185 16.12 23.50 16.12
CA MET A 185 15.36 22.52 15.37
C MET A 185 14.23 23.17 14.56
N ASP A 186 13.84 22.53 13.47
CA ASP A 186 12.64 22.91 12.73
C ASP A 186 11.38 22.68 13.58
N ARG A 187 10.52 23.69 13.69
CA ARG A 187 9.30 23.63 14.52
C ARG A 187 8.35 22.53 14.06
N ARG A 188 8.21 22.34 12.73
CA ARG A 188 7.37 21.32 12.15
C ARG A 188 7.89 19.91 12.45
N ALA A 189 9.21 19.73 12.37
CA ALA A 189 9.85 18.46 12.70
C ALA A 189 9.65 18.08 14.18
N VAL A 190 9.77 19.04 15.10
CA VAL A 190 9.49 18.84 16.53
C VAL A 190 8.04 18.41 16.73
N THR A 191 7.08 19.12 16.14
CA THR A 191 5.64 18.79 16.25
C THR A 191 5.35 17.38 15.73
N GLN A 192 5.93 17.02 14.59
CA GLN A 192 5.77 15.67 14.00
C GLN A 192 6.36 14.57 14.90
N SER A 193 7.54 14.79 15.47
CA SER A 193 8.18 13.85 16.38
C SER A 193 7.38 13.67 17.67
N LEU A 194 6.85 14.74 18.24
CA LEU A 194 6.00 14.66 19.43
C LEU A 194 4.68 13.91 19.15
N ALA A 195 4.07 14.17 17.99
CA ALA A 195 2.88 13.44 17.56
C ALA A 195 3.17 11.95 17.36
N ARG A 196 4.34 11.61 16.80
CA ARG A 196 4.79 10.23 16.64
C ARG A 196 4.93 9.51 17.99
N ALA A 197 5.57 10.14 18.96
CA ALA A 197 5.77 9.58 20.30
C ALA A 197 4.45 9.34 21.07
N ARG A 198 3.40 10.09 20.74
CA ARG A 198 2.06 9.97 21.36
C ARG A 198 1.15 8.95 20.68
N ARG A 199 1.59 8.32 19.60
CA ARG A 199 0.77 7.31 18.92
C ARG A 199 0.40 6.18 19.87
N PRO A 200 -0.84 5.63 19.77
CA PRO A 200 -1.20 4.41 20.50
C PRO A 200 -0.24 3.29 20.11
N GLN A 201 0.02 2.40 21.06
CA GLN A 201 0.83 1.22 20.78
C GLN A 201 0.16 0.36 19.69
N ALA A 202 0.98 -0.25 18.83
CA ALA A 202 0.53 -1.14 17.78
C ALA A 202 -0.22 -2.34 18.34
N LYS A 203 -1.19 -2.84 17.59
CA LYS A 203 -1.99 -4.02 17.99
C LYS A 203 -1.28 -5.30 17.54
N GLY A 204 -1.16 -6.22 18.48
CA GLY A 204 -0.68 -7.60 18.26
C GLY A 204 -1.75 -8.52 17.69
#